data_ae97b6689966858be66002c77997d3e3
#
_entry.id   ae97b6689966858be66002c77997d3e3
#
_cell.length_a   1.000
_cell.length_b   1.000
_cell.length_c   1.000
_cell.angle_alpha   90.00
_cell.angle_beta   90.00
_cell.angle_gamma   90.00
#
_symmetry.space_group_name_H-M   'P 1'
#
loop_
_entity.id
_entity.type
_entity.pdbx_description
1 polymer ?
#
loop_
_entity_poly.entity_id
_entity_poly.type
_entity_poly.pdbx_seq_one_letter_code
_entity_poly.pdbx_strand_id
1 'polypeptide(L)'
;WDDIRIVQKTLDNYAEDGSFHQDFESVVEGMYPFVHGFTQTGDQVTHLAQLNAPYTQAGWNNRVISDVIDGEWSLKQHAAVTGLVYYTIPQNFRFEAGKVYNVEFDYLAGNAAYQMIVGDGNSYSAPTSYLAAATGDEAQHVSMQVIGSGTGQTWIGLYENGSLAGSGSMGQTDFVLDNLTITEDATAVTATVEKTELYKGETAQILGQNLDQITFTSSDDSVMTVD
;
A
#
# COMPACT_ATOMS: atom_id res chain seq x y z
N TRP A 1 24.20 -12.81 -27.13
CA TRP A 1 22.92 -12.85 -26.40
C TRP A 1 22.11 -13.96 -27.04
N ASP A 2 21.95 -15.05 -26.32
CA ASP A 2 21.20 -16.21 -26.75
C ASP A 2 19.95 -16.30 -25.84
N ASP A 3 18.78 -16.46 -26.45
CA ASP A 3 17.48 -16.71 -25.84
C ASP A 3 17.07 -15.79 -24.65
N ILE A 4 16.64 -14.56 -24.96
CA ILE A 4 15.88 -13.77 -23.98
C ILE A 4 14.44 -14.27 -23.97
N ARG A 5 14.01 -14.92 -22.90
CA ARG A 5 12.61 -15.25 -22.63
C ARG A 5 12.01 -14.24 -21.68
N ILE A 6 11.00 -13.52 -22.15
CA ILE A 6 10.13 -12.71 -21.29
C ILE A 6 8.97 -13.63 -20.88
N VAL A 7 8.95 -14.08 -19.65
CA VAL A 7 7.87 -14.85 -19.08
C VAL A 7 7.07 -13.92 -18.16
N GLN A 8 5.79 -13.73 -18.46
CA GLN A 8 4.90 -13.08 -17.53
C GLN A 8 4.73 -14.03 -16.33
N LYS A 9 5.22 -13.64 -15.15
CA LYS A 9 4.92 -14.35 -13.92
C LYS A 9 3.48 -13.98 -13.54
N THR A 10 2.60 -14.94 -13.53
CA THR A 10 1.31 -14.80 -12.83
C THR A 10 1.64 -14.65 -11.35
N LEU A 11 1.27 -13.51 -10.79
CA LEU A 11 1.33 -13.34 -9.35
C LEU A 11 0.15 -14.12 -8.79
N ASP A 12 0.41 -15.20 -8.06
CA ASP A 12 -0.60 -16.04 -7.40
C ASP A 12 -1.20 -15.34 -6.16
N ASN A 13 -1.35 -14.01 -6.22
CA ASN A 13 -1.82 -13.18 -5.13
C ASN A 13 -3.34 -12.98 -5.15
N TYR A 14 -4.04 -13.51 -6.14
CA TYR A 14 -5.49 -13.39 -6.23
C TYR A 14 -6.19 -14.66 -5.79
N ALA A 15 -7.11 -14.55 -4.83
CA ALA A 15 -8.02 -15.60 -4.47
C ALA A 15 -9.12 -15.80 -5.54
N GLU A 16 -9.89 -16.89 -5.44
CA GLU A 16 -10.99 -17.21 -6.36
C GLU A 16 -12.09 -16.14 -6.39
N ASP A 17 -12.27 -15.41 -5.30
CA ASP A 17 -13.23 -14.31 -5.17
C ASP A 17 -12.72 -12.96 -5.74
N GLY A 18 -11.51 -12.95 -6.31
CA GLY A 18 -10.87 -11.77 -6.86
C GLY A 18 -10.17 -10.87 -5.83
N SER A 19 -10.16 -11.23 -4.55
CA SER A 19 -9.38 -10.51 -3.54
C SER A 19 -7.88 -10.69 -3.76
N PHE A 20 -7.12 -9.65 -3.43
CA PHE A 20 -5.66 -9.69 -3.49
C PHE A 20 -5.10 -10.04 -2.11
N HIS A 21 -4.15 -10.95 -2.07
CA HIS A 21 -3.43 -11.37 -0.88
C HIS A 21 -1.93 -11.29 -1.11
N GLN A 22 -1.21 -10.69 -0.17
CA GLN A 22 0.24 -10.68 -0.15
C GLN A 22 0.72 -11.06 1.26
N ASP A 23 1.14 -12.31 1.37
CA ASP A 23 1.72 -12.91 2.58
C ASP A 23 3.25 -13.05 2.50
N PHE A 24 3.86 -12.56 1.44
CA PHE A 24 5.29 -12.60 1.14
C PHE A 24 5.92 -14.00 1.03
N GLU A 25 5.17 -15.08 1.20
CA GLU A 25 5.69 -16.46 1.17
C GLU A 25 6.16 -16.90 -0.22
N SER A 26 5.60 -16.32 -1.28
CA SER A 26 5.95 -16.65 -2.67
C SER A 26 6.78 -15.57 -3.38
N VAL A 27 7.14 -14.50 -2.69
CA VAL A 27 7.86 -13.36 -3.27
C VAL A 27 9.35 -13.67 -3.37
N VAL A 28 9.96 -13.28 -4.48
CA VAL A 28 11.40 -13.35 -4.68
C VAL A 28 11.98 -11.95 -4.65
N GLU A 29 12.98 -11.72 -3.84
CA GLU A 29 13.63 -10.42 -3.70
C GLU A 29 14.10 -9.85 -5.05
N GLY A 30 13.85 -8.55 -5.26
CA GLY A 30 14.09 -7.87 -6.54
C GLY A 30 12.96 -8.00 -7.58
N MET A 31 11.88 -8.75 -7.28
CA MET A 31 10.74 -8.96 -8.18
C MET A 31 9.40 -8.48 -7.61
N TYR A 32 9.40 -7.61 -6.64
CA TYR A 32 8.22 -7.16 -5.91
C TYR A 32 8.16 -5.63 -5.81
N PRO A 33 6.98 -5.07 -5.56
CA PRO A 33 6.75 -3.63 -5.57
C PRO A 33 7.06 -2.97 -4.22
N PHE A 34 8.25 -3.15 -3.69
CA PHE A 34 8.69 -2.34 -2.58
C PHE A 34 9.93 -1.52 -2.92
N VAL A 35 10.15 -0.47 -2.16
CA VAL A 35 11.08 0.59 -2.50
C VAL A 35 12.33 0.48 -1.62
N HIS A 36 13.48 0.49 -2.27
CA HIS A 36 14.74 0.69 -1.57
C HIS A 36 14.95 2.19 -1.31
N GLY A 37 15.44 2.54 -0.13
CA GLY A 37 15.82 3.92 0.17
C GLY A 37 16.91 4.41 -0.79
N PHE A 38 16.75 5.59 -1.35
CA PHE A 38 17.62 6.13 -2.41
C PHE A 38 19.09 6.28 -2.03
N THR A 39 19.39 6.40 -0.76
CA THR A 39 20.74 6.68 -0.26
C THR A 39 21.36 5.53 0.49
N GLN A 40 20.64 4.42 0.61
CA GLN A 40 21.08 3.29 1.41
C GLN A 40 21.28 2.06 0.54
N THR A 41 22.23 1.24 0.91
CA THR A 41 22.58 0.01 0.22
C THR A 41 22.53 -1.16 1.18
N GLY A 42 22.17 -2.33 0.63
CA GLY A 42 22.09 -3.57 1.40
C GLY A 42 20.99 -3.51 2.44
N ASP A 43 21.28 -3.98 3.58
CA ASP A 43 20.35 -4.34 4.65
C ASP A 43 19.70 -3.17 5.41
N GLN A 44 19.96 -1.95 4.98
CA GLN A 44 19.37 -0.72 5.56
C GLN A 44 18.11 -0.27 4.83
N VAL A 45 17.55 -1.13 4.01
CA VAL A 45 16.41 -0.85 3.16
C VAL A 45 15.34 -1.91 3.38
N THR A 46 14.23 -1.75 2.70
CA THR A 46 13.16 -2.74 2.67
C THR A 46 13.66 -4.04 2.04
N HIS A 47 13.44 -5.15 2.68
CA HIS A 47 13.83 -6.48 2.25
C HIS A 47 12.87 -7.55 2.77
N LEU A 48 12.99 -8.77 2.26
CA LEU A 48 12.32 -9.93 2.84
C LEU A 48 13.11 -10.43 4.06
N ALA A 49 12.45 -10.54 5.19
CA ALA A 49 13.00 -11.18 6.38
C ALA A 49 12.52 -12.63 6.46
N GLN A 50 13.39 -13.53 6.88
CA GLN A 50 13.10 -14.95 7.03
C GLN A 50 13.08 -15.37 8.49
N LEU A 51 12.12 -16.20 8.85
CA LEU A 51 12.06 -16.84 10.17
C LEU A 51 13.31 -17.68 10.40
N ASN A 52 13.90 -17.59 11.58
CA ASN A 52 15.14 -18.28 11.96
C ASN A 52 16.41 -17.90 11.16
N ALA A 53 16.31 -17.00 10.22
CA ALA A 53 17.45 -16.36 9.58
C ALA A 53 17.37 -14.84 9.77
N PRO A 54 17.28 -14.35 11.01
CA PRO A 54 17.07 -12.95 11.27
C PRO A 54 18.25 -12.14 10.76
N TYR A 55 17.95 -10.97 10.24
CA TYR A 55 18.96 -10.04 9.82
C TYR A 55 19.89 -9.64 10.99
N THR A 56 21.18 -9.81 10.83
CA THR A 56 22.18 -9.61 11.87
C THR A 56 23.37 -8.80 11.37
N GLN A 57 23.18 -7.52 11.09
CA GLN A 57 24.34 -6.67 10.82
C GLN A 57 25.06 -6.30 12.12
N ALA A 58 26.39 -6.37 12.13
CA ALA A 58 27.18 -5.99 13.28
C ALA A 58 26.92 -4.53 13.67
N GLY A 59 26.55 -4.30 14.92
CA GLY A 59 26.18 -2.98 15.46
C GLY A 59 24.70 -2.61 15.34
N TRP A 60 23.87 -3.46 14.70
CA TRP A 60 22.45 -3.18 14.42
C TRP A 60 21.48 -4.22 15.02
N ASN A 61 21.94 -5.00 15.95
CA ASN A 61 21.23 -6.14 16.53
C ASN A 61 20.30 -5.78 17.69
N ASN A 62 20.08 -4.49 17.95
CA ASN A 62 19.19 -4.06 19.04
C ASN A 62 17.73 -4.07 18.57
N ARG A 63 17.26 -5.20 18.05
CA ARG A 63 15.90 -5.34 17.62
C ARG A 63 14.96 -5.35 18.80
N VAL A 64 13.87 -4.62 18.66
CA VAL A 64 12.76 -4.61 19.62
C VAL A 64 11.53 -5.30 19.10
N ILE A 65 11.53 -5.69 17.84
CA ILE A 65 10.43 -6.39 17.17
C ILE A 65 10.94 -7.62 16.42
N SER A 66 10.07 -8.60 16.22
CA SER A 66 10.34 -9.77 15.40
C SER A 66 10.61 -9.40 13.94
N ASP A 67 11.28 -10.26 13.21
CA ASP A 67 11.54 -10.07 11.78
C ASP A 67 10.40 -10.59 10.90
N VAL A 68 9.61 -11.53 11.41
CA VAL A 68 8.52 -12.21 10.71
C VAL A 68 7.27 -12.20 11.60
N ILE A 69 6.12 -11.92 11.02
CA ILE A 69 4.82 -11.91 11.71
C ILE A 69 4.16 -13.29 11.60
N ASP A 70 4.03 -13.81 10.39
CA ASP A 70 3.42 -15.10 10.12
C ASP A 70 4.24 -15.88 9.09
N GLY A 71 4.05 -17.19 9.02
CA GLY A 71 4.76 -18.04 8.06
C GLY A 71 6.28 -18.07 8.19
N GLU A 72 6.96 -18.05 7.05
CA GLU A 72 8.43 -18.06 6.96
C GLU A 72 9.00 -16.69 6.56
N TRP A 73 8.20 -15.81 5.94
CA TRP A 73 8.66 -14.56 5.36
C TRP A 73 7.73 -13.39 5.68
N SER A 74 8.28 -12.23 5.92
CA SER A 74 7.57 -10.96 5.97
C SER A 74 8.38 -9.87 5.29
N LEU A 75 7.72 -8.78 4.87
CA LEU A 75 8.42 -7.60 4.40
C LEU A 75 8.95 -6.82 5.60
N LYS A 76 10.24 -6.49 5.61
CA LYS A 76 10.87 -5.73 6.66
C LYS A 76 11.54 -4.46 6.13
N GLN A 77 11.27 -3.34 6.79
CA GLN A 77 12.05 -2.12 6.71
C GLN A 77 13.01 -2.07 7.90
N HIS A 78 14.27 -1.93 7.60
CA HIS A 78 15.32 -1.87 8.62
C HIS A 78 16.08 -0.55 8.51
N ALA A 79 15.87 0.32 9.39
CA ALA A 79 16.39 1.68 9.51
C ALA A 79 15.37 2.76 9.10
N ALA A 80 15.48 3.89 9.79
CA ALA A 80 14.67 5.07 9.51
C ALA A 80 15.12 5.76 8.22
N VAL A 81 14.35 5.60 7.17
CA VAL A 81 14.55 6.24 5.88
C VAL A 81 13.27 6.95 5.50
N THR A 82 13.28 8.26 5.51
CA THR A 82 12.10 9.03 5.08
C THR A 82 11.74 8.72 3.64
N GLY A 83 10.54 8.24 3.42
CA GLY A 83 10.03 7.91 2.09
C GLY A 83 9.12 6.68 2.05
N LEU A 84 8.78 6.28 0.84
CA LEU A 84 8.02 5.05 0.60
C LEU A 84 8.87 3.82 0.91
N VAL A 85 8.27 2.90 1.63
CA VAL A 85 8.84 1.59 2.00
C VAL A 85 8.24 0.49 1.12
N TYR A 86 6.95 0.55 0.92
CA TYR A 86 6.16 -0.37 0.11
C TYR A 86 5.07 0.42 -0.63
N TYR A 87 4.66 -0.03 -1.79
CA TYR A 87 3.48 0.48 -2.48
C TYR A 87 2.93 -0.56 -3.46
N THR A 88 1.62 -0.51 -3.71
CA THR A 88 1.00 -1.32 -4.75
C THR A 88 1.29 -0.72 -6.12
N ILE A 89 1.53 -1.58 -7.10
CA ILE A 89 1.66 -1.19 -8.50
C ILE A 89 0.54 -1.81 -9.34
N PRO A 90 0.16 -1.22 -10.48
CA PRO A 90 -0.95 -1.71 -11.30
C PRO A 90 -0.80 -3.17 -11.78
N GLN A 91 0.42 -3.68 -11.80
CA GLN A 91 0.72 -5.08 -12.14
C GLN A 91 0.37 -6.05 -11.01
N ASN A 92 0.37 -5.59 -9.76
CA ASN A 92 -0.01 -6.37 -8.59
C ASN A 92 -1.49 -6.23 -8.31
N PHE A 93 -1.96 -4.99 -8.19
CA PHE A 93 -3.34 -4.67 -7.89
C PHE A 93 -3.72 -3.32 -8.52
N ARG A 94 -4.93 -3.24 -9.05
CA ARG A 94 -5.48 -2.00 -9.61
C ARG A 94 -6.77 -1.63 -8.90
N PHE A 95 -6.78 -0.48 -8.25
CA PHE A 95 -7.98 0.14 -7.72
C PHE A 95 -8.81 0.73 -8.87
N GLU A 96 -9.96 0.15 -9.16
CA GLU A 96 -10.85 0.66 -10.19
C GLU A 96 -11.54 1.95 -9.74
N ALA A 97 -11.72 2.87 -10.69
CA ALA A 97 -12.29 4.18 -10.40
C ALA A 97 -13.70 4.07 -9.79
N GLY A 98 -13.91 4.74 -8.66
CA GLY A 98 -15.17 4.80 -7.94
C GLY A 98 -15.51 3.56 -7.12
N LYS A 99 -14.73 2.49 -7.19
CA LYS A 99 -14.96 1.32 -6.34
C LYS A 99 -14.34 1.50 -4.95
N VAL A 100 -14.97 0.87 -3.97
CA VAL A 100 -14.48 0.84 -2.57
C VAL A 100 -13.80 -0.50 -2.30
N TYR A 101 -12.69 -0.43 -1.63
CA TYR A 101 -11.90 -1.60 -1.21
C TYR A 101 -11.65 -1.55 0.28
N ASN A 102 -11.80 -2.70 0.94
CA ASN A 102 -11.30 -2.92 2.28
C ASN A 102 -9.84 -3.39 2.15
N VAL A 103 -8.95 -2.67 2.80
CA VAL A 103 -7.51 -2.97 2.87
C VAL A 103 -7.19 -3.35 4.30
N GLU A 104 -6.63 -4.52 4.48
CA GLU A 104 -6.26 -5.06 5.79
C GLU A 104 -4.83 -5.56 5.75
N PHE A 105 -4.11 -5.41 6.84
CA PHE A 105 -2.75 -5.93 6.99
C PHE A 105 -2.34 -6.04 8.45
N ASP A 106 -1.36 -6.89 8.69
CA ASP A 106 -0.72 -7.03 9.99
C ASP A 106 0.63 -6.33 9.98
N TYR A 107 1.00 -5.72 11.10
CA TYR A 107 2.27 -5.03 11.21
C TYR A 107 2.87 -5.06 12.61
N LEU A 108 4.18 -4.92 12.64
CA LEU A 108 4.97 -4.54 13.80
C LEU A 108 5.71 -3.26 13.47
N ALA A 109 5.61 -2.25 14.30
CA ALA A 109 6.31 -0.99 14.09
C ALA A 109 7.14 -0.64 15.33
N GLY A 110 8.39 -0.30 15.12
CA GLY A 110 9.22 0.35 16.13
C GLY A 110 8.87 1.82 16.33
N ASN A 111 9.75 2.58 16.91
CA ASN A 111 9.56 4.00 17.26
C ASN A 111 9.77 4.97 16.08
N ALA A 112 9.43 4.58 14.87
CA ALA A 112 9.42 5.47 13.70
C ALA A 112 7.99 5.89 13.32
N ALA A 113 7.88 6.96 12.56
CA ALA A 113 6.61 7.51 12.13
C ALA A 113 6.14 6.81 10.84
N TYR A 114 5.66 5.59 10.95
CA TYR A 114 5.10 4.84 9.84
C TYR A 114 3.62 5.16 9.60
N GLN A 115 3.25 5.21 8.34
CA GLN A 115 1.91 5.59 7.91
C GLN A 115 1.52 4.82 6.65
N MET A 116 0.26 4.41 6.59
CA MET A 116 -0.34 4.00 5.32
C MET A 116 -0.87 5.24 4.60
N ILE A 117 -0.51 5.39 3.34
CA ILE A 117 -0.92 6.52 2.50
C ILE A 117 -1.69 6.03 1.28
N VAL A 118 -2.52 6.90 0.74
CA VAL A 118 -3.19 6.71 -0.54
C VAL A 118 -2.62 7.72 -1.53
N GLY A 119 -2.17 7.24 -2.67
CA GLY A 119 -1.67 8.07 -3.76
C GLY A 119 -2.54 7.97 -5.00
N ASP A 120 -2.35 8.89 -5.93
CA ASP A 120 -2.98 8.92 -7.24
C ASP A 120 -1.96 9.35 -8.29
N GLY A 121 -1.64 8.46 -9.22
CA GLY A 121 -0.56 8.66 -10.16
C GLY A 121 0.78 8.93 -9.46
N ASN A 122 1.40 10.05 -9.75
CA ASN A 122 2.66 10.48 -9.14
C ASN A 122 2.48 11.33 -7.86
N SER A 123 1.25 11.51 -7.41
CA SER A 123 0.94 12.40 -6.30
C SER A 123 0.50 11.60 -5.07
N TYR A 124 0.96 11.99 -3.92
CA TYR A 124 0.44 11.56 -2.63
C TYR A 124 0.67 12.65 -1.58
N SER A 125 -0.16 12.64 -0.56
CA SER A 125 0.02 13.54 0.59
C SER A 125 0.55 12.74 1.76
N ALA A 126 1.55 13.26 2.44
CA ALA A 126 2.01 12.68 3.70
C ALA A 126 0.84 12.73 4.71
N PRO A 127 0.49 11.61 5.31
CA PRO A 127 -0.64 11.56 6.24
C PRO A 127 -0.31 12.25 7.56
N THR A 128 -1.34 12.47 8.35
CA THR A 128 -1.23 13.08 9.68
C THR A 128 -1.36 12.06 10.82
N SER A 129 -1.76 10.83 10.49
CA SER A 129 -1.95 9.76 11.47
C SER A 129 -0.85 8.72 11.31
N TYR A 130 -0.28 8.26 12.43
CA TYR A 130 0.78 7.27 12.46
C TYR A 130 0.27 5.92 12.96
N LEU A 131 0.85 4.85 12.43
CA LEU A 131 0.65 3.52 12.96
C LEU A 131 1.28 3.45 14.36
N ALA A 132 0.58 2.84 15.29
CA ALA A 132 1.05 2.74 16.66
C ALA A 132 2.32 1.87 16.74
N ALA A 133 3.26 2.27 17.59
CA ALA A 133 4.44 1.46 17.84
C ALA A 133 4.06 0.15 18.54
N ALA A 134 4.75 -0.93 18.20
CA ALA A 134 4.61 -2.20 18.88
C ALA A 134 5.16 -2.13 20.30
N THR A 135 4.51 -2.82 21.21
CA THR A 135 4.96 -2.96 22.62
C THR A 135 5.67 -4.29 22.90
N GLY A 136 6.06 -5.01 21.86
CA GLY A 136 6.69 -6.33 21.89
C GLY A 136 6.57 -6.98 20.53
N ASP A 137 6.56 -8.31 20.49
CA ASP A 137 6.46 -9.11 19.27
C ASP A 137 5.01 -9.43 18.88
N GLU A 138 4.04 -8.74 19.44
CA GLU A 138 2.64 -8.93 19.11
C GLU A 138 2.25 -8.01 17.95
N ALA A 139 1.89 -8.60 16.84
CA ALA A 139 1.46 -7.87 15.65
C ALA A 139 0.15 -7.12 15.89
N GLN A 140 0.04 -5.96 15.29
CA GLN A 140 -1.17 -5.15 15.27
C GLN A 140 -1.85 -5.28 13.92
N HIS A 141 -3.17 -5.27 13.92
CA HIS A 141 -3.99 -5.34 12.71
C HIS A 141 -4.55 -3.97 12.34
N VAL A 142 -4.53 -3.65 11.06
CA VAL A 142 -5.17 -2.46 10.48
C VAL A 142 -6.23 -2.88 9.49
N SER A 143 -7.39 -2.22 9.55
CA SER A 143 -8.42 -2.27 8.52
C SER A 143 -8.75 -0.83 8.11
N MET A 144 -8.77 -0.55 6.81
CA MET A 144 -9.09 0.75 6.25
C MET A 144 -9.83 0.61 4.92
N GLN A 145 -10.59 1.64 4.54
CA GLN A 145 -11.23 1.69 3.24
C GLN A 145 -10.46 2.63 2.30
N VAL A 146 -10.37 2.20 1.05
CA VAL A 146 -9.79 2.99 -0.05
C VAL A 146 -10.79 3.08 -1.18
N ILE A 147 -11.00 4.27 -1.71
CA ILE A 147 -11.85 4.51 -2.88
C ILE A 147 -10.95 4.79 -4.08
N GLY A 148 -11.15 4.05 -5.16
CA GLY A 148 -10.46 4.32 -6.41
C GLY A 148 -10.85 5.69 -6.97
N SER A 149 -9.86 6.52 -7.28
CA SER A 149 -10.08 7.85 -7.86
C SER A 149 -10.63 7.78 -9.27
N GLY A 150 -11.27 8.84 -9.73
CA GLY A 150 -11.77 8.97 -11.10
C GLY A 150 -10.68 8.84 -12.18
N THR A 151 -9.41 9.04 -11.82
CA THR A 151 -8.26 8.86 -12.72
C THR A 151 -7.92 7.39 -12.97
N GLY A 152 -8.37 6.47 -12.09
CA GLY A 152 -8.01 5.04 -12.13
C GLY A 152 -6.53 4.78 -11.84
N GLN A 153 -5.82 5.73 -11.20
CA GLN A 153 -4.40 5.63 -10.88
C GLN A 153 -4.14 5.56 -9.37
N THR A 154 -5.16 5.20 -8.60
CA THR A 154 -5.04 5.06 -7.14
C THR A 154 -4.09 3.93 -6.78
N TRP A 155 -3.28 4.15 -5.77
CA TRP A 155 -2.42 3.16 -5.13
C TRP A 155 -2.36 3.39 -3.62
N ILE A 156 -1.96 2.39 -2.87
CA ILE A 156 -1.65 2.51 -1.46
C ILE A 156 -0.16 2.28 -1.23
N GLY A 157 0.37 2.89 -0.19
CA GLY A 157 1.77 2.72 0.18
C GLY A 157 2.01 2.90 1.66
N LEU A 158 3.04 2.23 2.14
CA LEU A 158 3.60 2.43 3.45
C LEU A 158 4.70 3.50 3.35
N TYR A 159 4.59 4.52 4.17
CA TYR A 159 5.51 5.66 4.19
C TYR A 159 6.14 5.82 5.56
N GLU A 160 7.44 6.07 5.61
CA GLU A 160 8.16 6.42 6.81
C GLU A 160 8.53 7.90 6.79
N ASN A 161 8.16 8.62 7.83
CA ASN A 161 8.39 10.05 7.97
C ASN A 161 9.52 10.40 8.97
N GLY A 162 10.47 9.50 9.09
CA GLY A 162 11.61 9.67 9.99
C GLY A 162 11.36 9.17 11.42
N SER A 163 12.40 9.19 12.21
CA SER A 163 12.34 8.74 13.60
C SER A 163 11.50 9.67 14.46
N LEU A 164 10.66 9.11 15.31
CA LEU A 164 10.00 9.87 16.37
C LEU A 164 11.01 10.38 17.39
N ALA A 165 10.75 11.53 17.99
CA ALA A 165 11.61 12.09 19.02
C ALA A 165 11.80 11.11 20.19
N GLY A 166 13.04 10.80 20.51
CA GLY A 166 13.39 9.84 21.58
C GLY A 166 13.61 8.41 21.11
N SER A 167 13.40 8.08 19.84
CA SER A 167 13.79 6.79 19.30
C SER A 167 15.31 6.72 19.18
N GLY A 168 15.94 5.93 20.04
CA GLY A 168 17.38 6.06 20.28
C GLY A 168 18.27 5.08 19.53
N SER A 169 17.75 4.03 18.94
CA SER A 169 18.56 3.05 18.23
C SER A 169 17.85 2.57 16.98
N MET A 170 18.61 2.10 16.00
CA MET A 170 18.08 1.72 14.69
C MET A 170 17.14 0.53 14.75
N GLY A 171 17.38 -0.45 15.60
CA GLY A 171 16.45 -1.56 15.83
C GLY A 171 15.09 -1.15 16.42
N GLN A 172 14.97 0.07 16.91
CA GLN A 172 13.70 0.63 17.40
C GLN A 172 12.89 1.31 16.30
N THR A 173 13.44 1.44 15.11
CA THR A 173 12.78 2.07 13.96
C THR A 173 12.33 1.05 12.92
N ASP A 174 12.51 -0.24 13.18
CA ASP A 174 12.11 -1.30 12.26
C ASP A 174 10.60 -1.33 12.05
N PHE A 175 10.20 -1.79 10.89
CA PHE A 175 8.81 -2.07 10.55
C PHE A 175 8.73 -3.42 9.86
N VAL A 176 7.70 -4.18 10.19
CA VAL A 176 7.38 -5.45 9.51
C VAL A 176 5.96 -5.38 9.02
N LEU A 177 5.72 -5.79 7.79
CA LEU A 177 4.42 -5.86 7.13
C LEU A 177 4.15 -7.29 6.69
N ASP A 178 2.93 -7.76 6.94
CA ASP A 178 2.47 -9.08 6.52
C ASP A 178 0.96 -9.11 6.28
N ASN A 179 0.48 -10.21 5.70
CA ASN A 179 -0.95 -10.52 5.53
C ASN A 179 -1.75 -9.36 4.89
N LEU A 180 -1.16 -8.67 3.90
CA LEU A 180 -1.87 -7.61 3.19
C LEU A 180 -2.97 -8.21 2.32
N THR A 181 -4.22 -7.81 2.59
CA THR A 181 -5.39 -8.17 1.78
C THR A 181 -6.08 -6.94 1.24
N ILE A 182 -6.60 -7.02 0.02
CA ILE A 182 -7.40 -5.99 -0.61
C ILE A 182 -8.64 -6.66 -1.22
N THR A 183 -9.82 -6.32 -0.70
CA THR A 183 -11.10 -6.91 -1.11
C THR A 183 -12.08 -5.82 -1.52
N GLU A 184 -12.73 -5.97 -2.66
CA GLU A 184 -13.78 -5.03 -3.09
C GLU A 184 -14.98 -5.10 -2.13
N ASP A 185 -15.45 -3.95 -1.65
CA ASP A 185 -16.73 -3.83 -0.97
C ASP A 185 -17.84 -3.65 -2.00
N ALA A 186 -18.34 -4.74 -2.52
CA ALA A 186 -19.40 -4.73 -3.55
C ALA A 186 -20.73 -4.11 -3.08
N THR A 187 -20.91 -3.86 -1.78
CA THR A 187 -22.13 -3.26 -1.22
C THR A 187 -22.07 -1.74 -1.13
N ALA A 188 -20.89 -1.17 -1.28
CA ALA A 188 -20.70 0.27 -1.20
C ALA A 188 -21.47 1.01 -2.32
N VAL A 189 -21.99 2.18 -1.98
CA VAL A 189 -22.63 3.09 -2.93
C VAL A 189 -21.75 4.31 -3.09
N THR A 190 -21.18 4.49 -4.29
CA THR A 190 -20.23 5.58 -4.55
C THR A 190 -20.45 6.18 -5.92
N ALA A 191 -20.07 7.45 -6.05
CA ALA A 191 -19.95 8.13 -7.32
C ALA A 191 -18.73 9.05 -7.34
N THR A 192 -18.03 9.05 -8.44
CA THR A 192 -16.96 9.99 -8.75
C THR A 192 -17.08 10.42 -10.21
N VAL A 193 -16.33 11.41 -10.62
CA VAL A 193 -16.31 11.87 -12.01
C VAL A 193 -14.93 11.66 -12.61
N GLU A 194 -14.92 11.32 -13.89
CA GLU A 194 -13.68 11.17 -14.66
C GLU A 194 -12.87 12.50 -14.71
N LYS A 195 -13.61 13.61 -14.86
CA LYS A 195 -13.06 14.96 -14.94
C LYS A 195 -13.85 15.92 -14.08
N THR A 196 -13.20 16.77 -13.36
CA THR A 196 -13.82 17.83 -12.52
C THR A 196 -14.02 19.15 -13.26
N GLU A 197 -13.36 19.32 -14.40
CA GLU A 197 -13.45 20.50 -15.25
C GLU A 197 -13.73 20.09 -16.69
N LEU A 198 -14.70 20.75 -17.34
CA LEU A 198 -15.10 20.47 -18.72
C LEU A 198 -15.12 21.76 -19.53
N TYR A 199 -14.64 21.70 -20.76
CA TYR A 199 -14.86 22.76 -21.73
C TYR A 199 -16.20 22.59 -22.42
N LYS A 200 -16.71 23.67 -22.99
CA LYS A 200 -18.00 23.66 -23.70
C LYS A 200 -18.02 22.59 -24.79
N GLY A 201 -18.98 21.67 -24.68
CA GLY A 201 -19.18 20.56 -25.61
C GLY A 201 -18.43 19.29 -25.23
N GLU A 202 -17.69 19.27 -24.14
CA GLU A 202 -17.13 18.04 -23.59
C GLU A 202 -18.12 17.31 -22.68
N THR A 203 -17.88 16.02 -22.52
CA THR A 203 -18.59 15.15 -21.60
C THR A 203 -17.60 14.46 -20.64
N ALA A 204 -18.06 14.11 -19.45
CA ALA A 204 -17.35 13.24 -18.53
C ALA A 204 -18.29 12.14 -18.03
N GLN A 205 -17.72 10.98 -17.72
CA GLN A 205 -18.48 9.90 -17.15
C GLN A 205 -18.54 10.01 -15.63
N ILE A 206 -19.70 9.63 -15.08
CA ILE A 206 -19.81 9.33 -13.65
C ILE A 206 -19.46 7.86 -13.48
N LEU A 207 -18.49 7.62 -12.61
CA LEU A 207 -17.94 6.31 -12.27
C LEU A 207 -18.29 5.97 -10.83
N GLY A 208 -18.46 4.70 -10.50
CA GLY A 208 -18.76 4.31 -9.13
C GLY A 208 -19.41 2.93 -9.04
N GLN A 209 -19.85 2.62 -7.83
CA GLN A 209 -20.55 1.37 -7.52
C GLN A 209 -22.02 1.63 -7.19
N ASN A 210 -22.90 0.71 -7.61
CA ASN A 210 -24.33 0.76 -7.32
C ASN A 210 -24.96 2.12 -7.67
N LEU A 211 -24.60 2.66 -8.84
CA LEU A 211 -25.04 3.97 -9.31
C LEU A 211 -26.57 4.08 -9.49
N ASP A 212 -27.24 2.95 -9.68
CA ASP A 212 -28.71 2.84 -9.73
C ASP A 212 -29.40 3.24 -8.42
N GLN A 213 -28.65 3.30 -7.32
CA GLN A 213 -29.13 3.76 -6.01
C GLN A 213 -28.93 5.27 -5.80
N ILE A 214 -28.33 5.97 -6.77
CA ILE A 214 -28.02 7.41 -6.67
C ILE A 214 -28.87 8.18 -7.69
N THR A 215 -29.43 9.29 -7.27
CA THR A 215 -30.07 10.26 -8.17
C THR A 215 -29.12 11.42 -8.42
N PHE A 216 -28.79 11.65 -9.67
CA PHE A 216 -27.94 12.76 -10.09
C PHE A 216 -28.80 13.92 -10.60
N THR A 217 -28.43 15.14 -10.25
CA THR A 217 -29.09 16.36 -10.71
C THR A 217 -28.07 17.43 -11.02
N SER A 218 -28.33 18.20 -12.08
CA SER A 218 -27.57 19.41 -12.34
C SER A 218 -28.09 20.57 -11.48
N SER A 219 -27.21 21.42 -11.02
CA SER A 219 -27.59 22.69 -10.37
C SER A 219 -27.98 23.77 -11.37
N ASP A 220 -27.57 23.63 -12.63
CA ASP A 220 -27.86 24.55 -13.72
C ASP A 220 -27.81 23.80 -15.08
N ASP A 221 -28.96 23.37 -15.57
CA ASP A 221 -29.10 22.64 -16.82
C ASP A 221 -28.73 23.47 -18.07
N SER A 222 -28.59 24.79 -17.94
CA SER A 222 -28.08 25.64 -19.02
C SER A 222 -26.56 25.54 -19.17
N VAL A 223 -25.88 25.05 -18.14
CA VAL A 223 -24.42 24.87 -18.12
C VAL A 223 -24.05 23.43 -18.38
N MET A 224 -24.71 22.48 -17.70
CA MET A 224 -24.45 21.05 -17.82
C MET A 224 -25.72 20.25 -17.55
N THR A 225 -25.95 19.20 -18.32
CA THR A 225 -27.01 18.19 -18.07
C THR A 225 -26.39 16.90 -17.56
N VAL A 226 -27.15 16.16 -16.77
CA VAL A 226 -26.81 14.78 -16.34
C VAL A 226 -27.85 13.85 -16.95
N ASP A 227 -27.37 12.85 -17.71
CA ASP A 227 -28.20 11.85 -18.40
C ASP A 227 -28.18 10.51 -17.65
#